data_e99e15bcaf64b6858d6a752331b88fdb
#
_entry.id   e99e15bcaf64b6858d6a752331b88fdb
#
_cell.length_a   1.000
_cell.length_b   1.000
_cell.length_c   1.000
_cell.angle_alpha   90.00
_cell.angle_beta   90.00
_cell.angle_gamma   90.00
#
_symmetry.space_group_name_H-M   'P 1'
#
loop_
_entity.id
_entity.type
_entity.pdbx_description
1 polymer ?
#
loop_
_entity_poly.entity_id
_entity_poly.type
_entity_poly.pdbx_seq_one_letter_code
_entity_poly.pdbx_strand_id
1 'polypeptide(L)'
;MIKYISREEAISLIEESVRIGVEPERKRLHAVTKIPFIRPLFFQIFPSMIHTMFDEEAGFKTKEFESDNKHYRVNVLQCPYMKYCELLGCKELAATFCLSDDRVYGDMSGIIFKRQSTIGRGSDKCDFYFYRN
;
A
#
# COMPACT_ATOMS: atom_id res chain seq x y z
N MET A 1 -23.43 -9.52 27.37
CA MET A 1 -23.09 -10.82 26.75
C MET A 1 -22.11 -10.56 25.60
N ILE A 2 -20.88 -11.06 25.69
CA ILE A 2 -19.92 -10.97 24.60
C ILE A 2 -20.35 -12.01 23.55
N LYS A 3 -20.67 -11.53 22.35
CA LYS A 3 -21.02 -12.41 21.24
C LYS A 3 -19.74 -12.73 20.46
N TYR A 4 -19.36 -13.98 20.46
CA TYR A 4 -18.22 -14.46 19.66
C TYR A 4 -18.67 -14.63 18.21
N ILE A 5 -17.82 -14.19 17.29
CA ILE A 5 -18.00 -14.38 15.85
C ILE A 5 -16.95 -15.39 15.34
N SER A 6 -17.21 -16.00 14.19
CA SER A 6 -16.26 -16.93 13.58
C SER A 6 -15.01 -16.20 13.09
N ARG A 7 -13.91 -16.95 12.87
CA ARG A 7 -12.66 -16.39 12.32
C ARG A 7 -12.90 -15.77 10.94
N GLU A 8 -13.68 -16.42 10.09
CA GLU A 8 -14.04 -15.95 8.75
C GLU A 8 -14.85 -14.65 8.80
N GLU A 9 -15.81 -14.56 9.71
CA GLU A 9 -16.58 -13.32 9.93
C GLU A 9 -15.67 -12.18 10.42
N ALA A 10 -14.73 -12.47 11.32
CA ALA A 10 -13.78 -11.48 11.81
C ALA A 10 -12.87 -10.96 10.70
N ILE A 11 -12.34 -11.85 9.86
CA ILE A 11 -11.51 -11.48 8.70
C ILE A 11 -12.30 -10.60 7.74
N SER A 12 -13.53 -10.99 7.40
CA SER A 12 -14.40 -10.23 6.51
C SER A 12 -14.71 -8.82 7.03
N LEU A 13 -14.94 -8.68 8.33
CA LEU A 13 -15.16 -7.37 8.97
C LEU A 13 -13.91 -6.48 8.92
N ILE A 14 -12.73 -7.07 9.12
CA ILE A 14 -11.47 -6.35 9.04
C ILE A 14 -11.21 -5.90 7.59
N GLU A 15 -11.42 -6.77 6.61
CA GLU A 15 -11.28 -6.42 5.19
C GLU A 15 -12.19 -5.26 4.79
N GLU A 16 -13.44 -5.31 5.21
CA GLU A 16 -14.40 -4.23 4.94
C GLU A 16 -14.00 -2.93 5.65
N SER A 17 -13.52 -3.02 6.90
CA SER A 17 -13.05 -1.86 7.65
C SER A 17 -11.84 -1.20 6.99
N VAL A 18 -10.89 -1.99 6.50
CA VAL A 18 -9.72 -1.50 5.76
C VAL A 18 -10.17 -0.84 4.45
N ARG A 19 -11.08 -1.48 3.71
CA ARG A 19 -11.64 -0.93 2.47
C ARG A 19 -12.28 0.44 2.68
N ILE A 20 -13.08 0.59 3.72
CA ILE A 20 -13.74 1.86 4.06
C ILE A 20 -12.70 2.88 4.52
N GLY A 21 -11.74 2.47 5.33
CA GLY A 21 -10.74 3.35 5.91
C GLY A 21 -9.80 3.99 4.89
N VAL A 22 -9.51 3.33 3.78
CA VAL A 22 -8.62 3.87 2.72
C VAL A 22 -9.36 4.69 1.66
N GLU A 23 -10.69 4.68 1.66
CA GLU A 23 -11.49 5.34 0.62
C GLU A 23 -11.28 6.87 0.55
N PRO A 24 -11.18 7.62 1.67
CA PRO A 24 -10.88 9.04 1.62
C PRO A 24 -9.54 9.35 0.95
N GLU A 25 -8.51 8.57 1.26
CA GLU A 25 -7.18 8.73 0.66
C GLU A 25 -7.21 8.41 -0.83
N ARG A 26 -7.86 7.31 -1.20
CA ARG A 26 -8.08 6.94 -2.60
C ARG A 26 -8.74 8.08 -3.38
N LYS A 27 -9.85 8.63 -2.88
CA LYS A 27 -10.58 9.73 -3.53
C LYS A 27 -9.70 10.97 -3.70
N ARG A 28 -8.95 11.34 -2.67
CA ARG A 28 -8.04 12.49 -2.69
C ARG A 28 -6.97 12.31 -3.76
N LEU A 29 -6.29 11.18 -3.74
CA LEU A 29 -5.21 10.87 -4.67
C LEU A 29 -5.70 10.82 -6.11
N HIS A 30 -6.85 10.18 -6.35
CA HIS A 30 -7.45 10.09 -7.68
C HIS A 30 -7.91 11.46 -8.20
N ALA A 31 -8.43 12.33 -7.33
CA ALA A 31 -8.82 13.68 -7.70
C ALA A 31 -7.61 14.52 -8.14
N VAL A 32 -6.52 14.46 -7.38
CA VAL A 32 -5.29 15.20 -7.68
C VAL A 32 -4.65 14.72 -8.99
N THR A 33 -4.59 13.43 -9.23
CA THR A 33 -3.96 12.86 -10.43
C THR A 33 -4.77 13.06 -11.71
N LYS A 34 -6.04 13.46 -11.60
CA LYS A 34 -6.84 13.87 -12.78
C LYS A 34 -6.31 15.14 -13.44
N ILE A 35 -5.56 15.96 -12.72
CA ILE A 35 -5.02 17.22 -13.22
C ILE A 35 -3.67 16.95 -13.90
N PRO A 36 -3.56 17.06 -15.25
CA PRO A 36 -2.38 16.57 -15.97
C PRO A 36 -1.06 17.26 -15.57
N PHE A 37 -1.08 18.56 -15.32
CA PHE A 37 0.14 19.31 -14.96
C PHE A 37 0.60 19.08 -13.53
N ILE A 38 -0.22 18.46 -12.68
CA ILE A 38 0.15 18.08 -11.31
C ILE A 38 0.90 16.74 -11.27
N ARG A 39 0.73 15.89 -12.29
CA ARG A 39 1.36 14.56 -12.33
C ARG A 39 2.89 14.56 -12.20
N PRO A 40 3.64 15.48 -12.84
CA PRO A 40 5.08 15.58 -12.57
C PRO A 40 5.40 15.92 -11.11
N LEU A 41 4.60 16.79 -10.49
CA LEU A 41 4.75 17.15 -9.09
C LEU A 41 4.48 15.97 -8.17
N PHE A 42 3.59 15.07 -8.53
CA PHE A 42 3.36 13.81 -7.83
C PHE A 42 4.68 13.03 -7.67
N PHE A 43 5.46 12.88 -8.73
CA PHE A 43 6.74 12.17 -8.69
C PHE A 43 7.84 12.89 -7.90
N GLN A 44 7.68 14.19 -7.64
CA GLN A 44 8.59 14.95 -6.78
C GLN A 44 8.25 14.80 -5.29
N ILE A 45 6.97 14.73 -4.96
CA ILE A 45 6.47 14.72 -3.58
C ILE A 45 6.28 13.28 -3.07
N PHE A 46 5.82 12.38 -3.91
CA PHE A 46 5.42 11.03 -3.54
C PHE A 46 6.54 10.21 -2.87
N PRO A 47 7.82 10.28 -3.31
CA PRO A 47 8.90 9.60 -2.60
C PRO A 47 9.00 9.97 -1.13
N SER A 48 8.88 11.26 -0.80
CA SER A 48 8.90 11.74 0.59
C SER A 48 7.70 11.23 1.39
N MET A 49 6.54 11.13 0.77
CA MET A 49 5.34 10.54 1.40
C MET A 49 5.57 9.06 1.70
N ILE A 50 6.14 8.31 0.76
CA ILE A 50 6.45 6.90 0.94
C ILE A 50 7.46 6.68 2.08
N HIS A 51 8.48 7.52 2.19
CA HIS A 51 9.42 7.48 3.32
C HIS A 51 8.72 7.64 4.67
N THR A 52 7.74 8.53 4.75
CA THR A 52 6.96 8.75 5.97
C THR A 52 6.05 7.56 6.27
N MET A 53 5.45 6.96 5.24
CA MET A 53 4.54 5.81 5.39
C MET A 53 5.28 4.52 5.73
N PHE A 54 6.43 4.29 5.12
CA PHE A 54 7.26 3.10 5.33
C PHE A 54 8.46 3.42 6.22
N ASP A 55 8.18 3.96 7.39
CA ASP A 55 9.18 4.40 8.35
C ASP A 55 9.92 3.21 8.99
N GLU A 56 11.23 3.33 9.13
CA GLU A 56 12.07 2.32 9.78
C GLU A 56 11.72 2.15 11.26
N GLU A 57 11.36 3.23 11.96
CA GLU A 57 10.94 3.17 13.36
C GLU A 57 9.65 2.38 13.53
N ALA A 58 8.77 2.39 12.53
CA ALA A 58 7.56 1.58 12.50
C ALA A 58 7.83 0.10 12.16
N GLY A 59 9.04 -0.25 11.73
CA GLY A 59 9.45 -1.62 11.42
C GLY A 59 9.55 -1.94 9.94
N PHE A 60 9.43 -0.95 9.06
CA PHE A 60 9.65 -1.13 7.63
C PHE A 60 11.14 -1.07 7.28
N LYS A 61 11.53 -1.84 6.27
CA LYS A 61 12.81 -1.68 5.58
C LYS A 61 12.53 -1.54 4.09
N THR A 62 13.12 -0.55 3.47
CA THR A 62 12.92 -0.24 2.06
C THR A 62 14.22 -0.11 1.31
N LYS A 63 14.18 -0.36 0.00
CA LYS A 63 15.25 -0.05 -0.94
C LYS A 63 14.65 0.78 -2.06
N GLU A 64 15.12 2.03 -2.17
CA GLU A 64 14.71 2.91 -3.25
C GLU A 64 15.66 2.78 -4.45
N PHE A 65 15.09 3.05 -5.62
CA PHE A 65 15.83 3.14 -6.88
C PHE A 65 15.81 4.59 -7.36
N GLU A 66 16.63 4.92 -8.34
CA GLU A 66 16.61 6.24 -8.95
C GLU A 66 15.21 6.57 -9.46
N SER A 67 14.75 7.76 -9.15
CA SER A 67 13.45 8.28 -9.57
C SER A 67 13.60 9.56 -10.35
N ASP A 68 12.66 9.81 -11.24
CA ASP A 68 12.55 11.04 -12.02
C ASP A 68 11.10 11.55 -12.02
N ASN A 69 10.76 12.48 -12.89
CA ASN A 69 9.41 13.02 -12.98
C ASN A 69 8.41 12.10 -13.72
N LYS A 70 8.85 10.90 -14.11
CA LYS A 70 8.01 9.90 -14.81
C LYS A 70 8.00 8.53 -14.15
N HIS A 71 8.99 8.23 -13.31
CA HIS A 71 9.18 6.91 -12.72
C HIS A 71 9.55 7.01 -11.25
N TYR A 72 8.95 6.16 -10.44
CA TYR A 72 9.32 5.95 -9.06
C TYR A 72 9.21 4.46 -8.72
N ARG A 73 10.27 3.91 -8.15
CA ARG A 73 10.33 2.52 -7.73
C ARG A 73 10.89 2.40 -6.33
N VAL A 74 10.24 1.59 -5.51
CA VAL A 74 10.70 1.24 -4.17
C VAL A 74 10.34 -0.22 -3.87
N ASN A 75 11.27 -0.95 -3.29
CA ASN A 75 11.01 -2.27 -2.73
C ASN A 75 10.87 -2.16 -1.22
N VAL A 76 9.80 -2.73 -0.68
CA VAL A 76 9.65 -2.95 0.76
C VAL A 76 10.23 -4.33 1.06
N LEU A 77 11.25 -4.39 1.90
CA LEU A 77 11.99 -5.62 2.24
C LEU A 77 11.57 -6.21 3.59
N GLN A 78 10.94 -5.42 4.45
CA GLN A 78 10.38 -5.86 5.72
C GLN A 78 9.08 -5.11 5.98
N CYS A 79 8.04 -5.85 6.32
CA CYS A 79 6.71 -5.33 6.58
C CYS A 79 6.29 -5.65 8.02
N PRO A 80 6.04 -4.64 8.87
CA PRO A 80 5.61 -4.88 10.27
C PRO A 80 4.23 -5.52 10.35
N TYR A 81 3.33 -5.27 9.39
CA TYR A 81 2.02 -5.92 9.36
C TYR A 81 2.14 -7.44 9.27
N MET A 82 3.03 -7.94 8.40
CA MET A 82 3.29 -9.37 8.28
C MET A 82 3.83 -9.95 9.58
N LYS A 83 4.79 -9.27 10.20
CA LYS A 83 5.40 -9.69 11.47
C LYS A 83 4.35 -9.79 12.58
N TYR A 84 3.52 -8.77 12.74
CA TYR A 84 2.49 -8.76 13.77
C TYR A 84 1.39 -9.79 13.50
N CYS A 85 0.97 -9.96 12.26
CA CYS A 85 0.00 -10.99 11.89
C CYS A 85 0.52 -12.41 12.19
N GLU A 86 1.79 -12.68 11.94
CA GLU A 86 2.43 -13.95 12.30
C GLU A 86 2.46 -14.16 13.83
N LEU A 87 2.89 -13.15 14.59
CA LEU A 87 2.94 -13.21 16.06
C LEU A 87 1.58 -13.44 16.69
N LEU A 88 0.51 -12.88 16.10
CA LEU A 88 -0.86 -12.99 16.60
C LEU A 88 -1.59 -14.23 16.05
N GLY A 89 -0.95 -15.05 15.24
CA GLY A 89 -1.57 -16.25 14.64
C GLY A 89 -2.63 -15.97 13.59
N CYS A 90 -2.55 -14.83 12.93
CA CYS A 90 -3.50 -14.42 11.88
C CYS A 90 -2.79 -13.96 10.59
N LYS A 91 -1.83 -14.75 10.15
CA LYS A 91 -0.99 -14.47 8.98
C LYS A 91 -1.79 -14.12 7.72
N GLU A 92 -2.95 -14.72 7.55
CA GLU A 92 -3.87 -14.48 6.43
C GLU A 92 -4.34 -13.03 6.34
N LEU A 93 -4.35 -12.28 7.44
CA LEU A 93 -4.72 -10.87 7.43
C LEU A 93 -3.67 -9.96 6.77
N ALA A 94 -2.44 -10.40 6.66
CA ALA A 94 -1.39 -9.60 6.04
C ALA A 94 -1.72 -9.22 4.59
N ALA A 95 -2.32 -10.11 3.82
CA ALA A 95 -2.75 -9.86 2.45
C ALA A 95 -3.82 -8.76 2.34
N THR A 96 -4.65 -8.59 3.36
CA THR A 96 -5.68 -7.55 3.42
C THR A 96 -5.05 -6.15 3.33
N PHE A 97 -3.94 -5.94 4.04
CA PHE A 97 -3.22 -4.66 3.99
C PHE A 97 -2.55 -4.42 2.61
N CYS A 98 -2.15 -5.49 1.93
CA CYS A 98 -1.64 -5.38 0.56
C CYS A 98 -2.73 -4.97 -0.43
N LEU A 99 -3.96 -5.47 -0.27
CA LEU A 99 -5.12 -5.09 -1.09
C LEU A 99 -5.47 -3.61 -0.93
N SER A 100 -5.21 -3.00 0.22
CA SER A 100 -5.43 -1.56 0.43
C SER A 100 -4.57 -0.72 -0.51
N ASP A 101 -3.34 -1.10 -0.76
CA ASP A 101 -2.45 -0.42 -1.71
C ASP A 101 -2.97 -0.53 -3.14
N ASP A 102 -3.41 -1.71 -3.56
CA ASP A 102 -4.01 -1.92 -4.88
C ASP A 102 -5.22 -1.02 -5.09
N ARG A 103 -6.02 -0.85 -4.05
CA ARG A 103 -7.20 0.00 -4.07
C ARG A 103 -6.89 1.49 -4.14
N VAL A 104 -5.92 1.94 -3.36
CA VAL A 104 -5.52 3.35 -3.30
C VAL A 104 -4.80 3.77 -4.58
N TYR A 105 -3.87 2.98 -5.05
CA TYR A 105 -2.97 3.33 -6.16
C TYR A 105 -3.42 2.81 -7.52
N GLY A 106 -4.32 1.84 -7.57
CA GLY A 106 -4.91 1.37 -8.82
C GLY A 106 -5.80 2.44 -9.47
N ASP A 107 -5.89 2.41 -10.78
CA ASP A 107 -6.79 3.26 -11.56
C ASP A 107 -6.59 4.79 -11.42
N MET A 108 -5.42 5.25 -10.99
CA MET A 108 -5.09 6.68 -11.00
C MET A 108 -5.04 7.21 -12.43
N SER A 109 -5.51 8.44 -12.63
CA SER A 109 -5.50 9.07 -13.95
C SER A 109 -4.07 9.44 -14.38
N GLY A 110 -3.59 8.81 -15.46
CA GLY A 110 -2.29 9.12 -16.06
C GLY A 110 -1.06 8.67 -15.26
N ILE A 111 -1.25 8.01 -14.11
CA ILE A 111 -0.20 7.37 -13.34
C ILE A 111 -0.53 5.90 -13.23
N ILE A 112 0.41 5.04 -13.62
CA ILE A 112 0.24 3.60 -13.61
C ILE A 112 1.00 3.04 -12.42
N PHE A 113 0.30 2.24 -11.61
CA PHE A 113 0.88 1.50 -10.50
C PHE A 113 1.00 0.03 -10.89
N LYS A 114 2.19 -0.54 -10.70
CA LYS A 114 2.45 -1.97 -10.90
C LYS A 114 3.14 -2.56 -9.68
N ARG A 115 2.69 -3.73 -9.30
CA ARG A 115 3.29 -4.54 -8.25
C ARG A 115 3.06 -6.02 -8.57
N GLN A 116 4.13 -6.79 -8.68
CA GLN A 116 4.08 -8.21 -9.01
C GLN A 116 4.14 -9.11 -7.79
N SER A 117 4.74 -8.62 -6.70
CA SER A 117 4.95 -9.40 -5.48
C SER A 117 4.65 -8.61 -4.21
N THR A 118 4.23 -9.30 -3.16
CA THR A 118 4.04 -8.72 -1.84
C THR A 118 4.48 -9.68 -0.75
N ILE A 119 5.04 -9.12 0.33
CA ILE A 119 5.41 -9.89 1.52
C ILE A 119 4.17 -10.55 2.14
N GLY A 120 3.04 -9.84 2.17
CA GLY A 120 1.78 -10.35 2.71
C GLY A 120 1.22 -11.55 1.94
N ARG A 121 1.64 -11.78 0.71
CA ARG A 121 1.27 -12.93 -0.13
C ARG A 121 2.38 -13.98 -0.25
N GLY A 122 3.41 -13.89 0.60
CA GLY A 122 4.47 -14.89 0.71
C GLY A 122 5.75 -14.61 -0.05
N SER A 123 5.88 -13.46 -0.70
CA SER A 123 7.13 -13.04 -1.35
C SER A 123 8.11 -12.43 -0.35
N ASP A 124 9.38 -12.30 -0.76
CA ASP A 124 10.44 -11.71 0.04
C ASP A 124 10.45 -10.17 0.03
N LYS A 125 9.66 -9.58 -0.85
CA LYS A 125 9.55 -8.11 -1.02
C LYS A 125 8.19 -7.71 -1.55
N CYS A 126 7.88 -6.42 -1.39
CA CYS A 126 6.82 -5.74 -2.13
C CYS A 126 7.47 -4.80 -3.14
N ASP A 127 7.23 -5.01 -4.42
CA ASP A 127 7.86 -4.25 -5.51
C ASP A 127 6.92 -3.17 -6.04
N PHE A 128 6.96 -2.00 -5.44
CA PHE A 128 6.16 -0.85 -5.86
C PHE A 128 6.80 -0.14 -7.06
N TYR A 129 6.06 0.01 -8.14
CA TYR A 129 6.47 0.75 -9.32
C TYR A 129 5.37 1.67 -9.82
N PHE A 130 5.66 2.96 -9.87
CA PHE A 130 4.77 4.00 -10.37
C PHE A 130 5.40 4.65 -11.59
N TYR A 131 4.63 4.84 -12.65
CA TYR A 131 5.12 5.54 -13.83
C TYR A 131 4.01 6.27 -14.57
N ARG A 132 4.40 7.23 -15.41
CA ARG A 132 3.54 7.96 -16.32
C ARG A 132 4.15 8.07 -17.72
N ASN A 133 3.34 8.33 -18.68
CA ASN A 133 3.78 8.62 -20.05
C ASN A 133 4.44 10.01 -20.14
#